data_2c2f8e93d3c621866a50a82d76c43961
#
_entry.id   2c2f8e93d3c621866a50a82d76c43961
#
_cell.length_a   1.000
_cell.length_b   1.000
_cell.length_c   1.000
_cell.angle_alpha   90.00
_cell.angle_beta   90.00
_cell.angle_gamma   90.00
#
_symmetry.space_group_name_H-M   'P 1'
#
loop_
_entity.id
_entity.type
_entity.pdbx_description
1 polymer ?
#
loop_
_entity_poly.entity_id
_entity_poly.type
_entity_poly.pdbx_seq_one_letter_code
_entity_poly.pdbx_strand_id
1 'polypeptide(L)'
;QSMVKMSRLETGILQIHKEDKNLYETIRHAVAGVVPGAALKGIDLYVNCEENMIIRHDSKWTEEAIYNILDNALKYTEPGGKIHIQTERQELFFKISISDTGKGIAPERQAEIFTRFYREPEVHDKPGVGIGLYLARTIMELQKGYIEVQSEVGKGACFRLYLPVIKS
;
A
#
# COMPACT_ATOMS: atom_id res chain seq x y z
N GLN A 1 -16.26 5.46 -4.02
CA GLN A 1 -15.07 4.92 -4.38
C GLN A 1 -14.55 3.74 -3.59
N SER A 2 -13.72 3.95 -2.53
CA SER A 2 -13.16 2.80 -1.81
C SER A 2 -14.25 1.93 -1.18
N MET A 3 -15.33 2.52 -0.68
CA MET A 3 -16.41 1.74 -0.10
C MET A 3 -17.13 0.90 -1.15
N VAL A 4 -17.35 1.45 -2.33
CA VAL A 4 -17.97 0.69 -3.42
C VAL A 4 -17.05 -0.45 -3.85
N LYS A 5 -15.75 -0.17 -4.00
CA LYS A 5 -14.78 -1.20 -4.37
C LYS A 5 -14.70 -2.30 -3.32
N MET A 6 -14.69 -1.90 -2.05
CA MET A 6 -14.63 -2.86 -0.94
C MET A 6 -15.87 -3.75 -0.93
N SER A 7 -17.05 -3.16 -1.08
CA SER A 7 -18.29 -3.91 -1.10
C SER A 7 -18.31 -4.94 -2.22
N ARG A 8 -17.84 -4.56 -3.41
CA ARG A 8 -17.82 -5.49 -4.55
C ARG A 8 -16.86 -6.64 -4.32
N LEU A 9 -15.70 -6.38 -3.72
CA LEU A 9 -14.77 -7.45 -3.40
C LEU A 9 -15.34 -8.39 -2.34
N GLU A 10 -15.96 -7.83 -1.30
CA GLU A 10 -16.52 -8.63 -0.22
C GLU A 10 -17.68 -9.49 -0.68
N THR A 11 -18.49 -8.98 -1.61
CA THR A 11 -19.63 -9.72 -2.09
C THR A 11 -19.30 -10.68 -3.24
N GLY A 12 -18.06 -10.62 -3.73
CA GLY A 12 -17.64 -11.48 -4.84
C GLY A 12 -18.10 -11.02 -6.21
N ILE A 13 -18.69 -9.83 -6.32
CA ILE A 13 -19.11 -9.29 -7.62
C ILE A 13 -17.89 -8.99 -8.49
N LEU A 14 -16.84 -8.44 -7.88
CA LEU A 14 -15.56 -8.24 -8.54
C LEU A 14 -14.59 -9.29 -8.05
N GLN A 15 -14.00 -10.01 -8.98
CA GLN A 15 -13.06 -11.08 -8.67
C GLN A 15 -11.65 -10.64 -9.02
N ILE A 16 -10.69 -11.28 -8.36
CA ILE A 16 -9.27 -11.09 -8.67
C ILE A 16 -8.97 -11.85 -9.96
N HIS A 17 -8.35 -11.18 -10.92
CA HIS A 17 -7.93 -11.77 -12.18
C HIS A 17 -6.42 -11.63 -12.31
N LYS A 18 -5.70 -12.70 -12.02
CA LYS A 18 -4.25 -12.71 -12.09
C LYS A 18 -3.77 -12.96 -13.51
N GLU A 19 -2.76 -12.19 -13.92
CA GLU A 19 -2.10 -12.37 -15.22
C GLU A 19 -0.61 -12.11 -15.02
N ASP A 20 0.18 -12.61 -15.94
CA ASP A 20 1.61 -12.31 -15.93
C ASP A 20 1.78 -10.89 -16.45
N LYS A 21 2.11 -9.98 -15.54
CA LYS A 21 2.25 -8.55 -15.80
C LYS A 21 3.52 -8.02 -15.17
N ASN A 22 4.06 -6.96 -15.75
CA ASN A 22 5.24 -6.32 -15.21
C ASN A 22 4.86 -5.55 -13.94
N LEU A 23 5.31 -6.04 -12.80
CA LEU A 23 4.99 -5.41 -11.52
C LEU A 23 5.53 -3.98 -11.43
N TYR A 24 6.65 -3.70 -12.11
CA TYR A 24 7.20 -2.35 -12.14
C TYR A 24 6.18 -1.36 -12.70
N GLU A 25 5.46 -1.75 -13.76
CA GLU A 25 4.43 -0.87 -14.34
C GLU A 25 3.27 -0.66 -13.37
N THR A 26 2.88 -1.71 -12.64
CA THR A 26 1.83 -1.60 -11.63
C THR A 26 2.24 -0.60 -10.55
N ILE A 27 3.48 -0.70 -10.08
CA ILE A 27 4.01 0.21 -9.06
C ILE A 27 4.08 1.63 -9.61
N ARG A 28 4.59 1.78 -10.84
CA ARG A 28 4.75 3.10 -11.44
C ARG A 28 3.42 3.82 -11.59
N HIS A 29 2.37 3.11 -11.98
CA HIS A 29 1.05 3.72 -12.09
C HIS A 29 0.52 4.20 -10.74
N ALA A 30 0.74 3.39 -9.69
CA ALA A 30 0.31 3.77 -8.35
C ALA A 30 1.07 5.00 -7.87
N VAL A 31 2.39 5.04 -8.09
CA VAL A 31 3.22 6.17 -7.70
C VAL A 31 2.79 7.44 -8.44
N ALA A 32 2.49 7.32 -9.73
CA ALA A 32 2.05 8.48 -10.52
C ALA A 32 0.81 9.13 -9.91
N GLY A 33 -0.06 8.33 -9.30
CA GLY A 33 -1.28 8.84 -8.68
C GLY A 33 -1.03 9.71 -7.45
N VAL A 34 0.13 9.58 -6.79
CA VAL A 34 0.43 10.36 -5.59
C VAL A 34 1.48 11.45 -5.82
N VAL A 35 2.07 11.52 -7.01
CA VAL A 35 3.09 12.53 -7.31
C VAL A 35 2.58 13.96 -7.09
N PRO A 36 1.37 14.33 -7.57
CA PRO A 36 0.91 15.70 -7.34
C PRO A 36 0.74 16.02 -5.84
N GLY A 37 0.21 15.09 -5.06
CA GLY A 37 0.03 15.31 -3.62
C GLY A 37 1.36 15.43 -2.90
N ALA A 38 2.35 14.62 -3.29
CA ALA A 38 3.68 14.71 -2.70
C ALA A 38 4.32 16.06 -3.01
N ALA A 39 4.19 16.52 -4.25
CA ALA A 39 4.75 17.81 -4.64
C ALA A 39 4.11 18.95 -3.85
N LEU A 40 2.79 18.92 -3.69
CA LEU A 40 2.09 19.96 -2.94
C LEU A 40 2.51 20.00 -1.48
N LYS A 41 2.80 18.85 -0.89
CA LYS A 41 3.17 18.77 0.53
C LYS A 41 4.66 18.90 0.75
N GLY A 42 5.46 18.88 -0.31
CA GLY A 42 6.91 18.97 -0.18
C GLY A 42 7.55 17.68 0.30
N ILE A 43 7.04 16.56 -0.16
CA ILE A 43 7.56 15.23 0.20
C ILE A 43 8.27 14.64 -0.99
N ASP A 44 9.48 14.12 -0.78
CA ASP A 44 10.26 13.47 -1.82
C ASP A 44 9.89 12.01 -1.95
N LEU A 45 9.68 11.56 -3.17
CA LEU A 45 9.40 10.17 -3.48
C LEU A 45 10.62 9.54 -4.13
N TYR A 46 11.02 8.38 -3.64
CA TYR A 46 12.16 7.63 -4.19
C TYR A 46 11.67 6.24 -4.58
N VAL A 47 11.81 5.90 -5.86
CA VAL A 47 11.39 4.60 -6.36
C VAL A 47 12.64 3.83 -6.76
N ASN A 48 12.93 2.76 -6.02
CA ASN A 48 14.08 1.93 -6.26
C ASN A 48 13.59 0.50 -6.49
N CYS A 49 13.04 0.27 -7.67
CA CYS A 49 12.41 -0.99 -8.04
C CYS A 49 13.01 -1.53 -9.31
N GLU A 50 13.13 -2.83 -9.39
CA GLU A 50 13.59 -3.49 -10.59
C GLU A 50 12.59 -3.25 -11.72
N GLU A 51 13.07 -2.87 -12.90
CA GLU A 51 12.20 -2.39 -13.98
C GLU A 51 11.56 -3.49 -14.82
N ASN A 52 12.04 -4.71 -14.68
CA ASN A 52 11.54 -5.77 -15.55
C ASN A 52 11.22 -7.00 -14.72
N MET A 53 10.02 -6.97 -14.12
CA MET A 53 9.60 -8.00 -13.18
C MET A 53 8.23 -8.52 -13.54
N ILE A 54 8.21 -9.63 -14.27
CA ILE A 54 6.95 -10.25 -14.65
C ILE A 54 6.51 -11.15 -13.51
N ILE A 55 5.44 -10.75 -12.84
CA ILE A 55 4.88 -11.44 -11.69
C ILE A 55 3.39 -11.70 -11.97
N ARG A 56 2.92 -12.88 -11.61
CA ARG A 56 1.51 -13.17 -11.77
C ARG A 56 0.73 -12.45 -10.68
N HIS A 57 -0.06 -11.47 -11.08
CA HIS A 57 -0.87 -10.69 -10.13
C HIS A 57 -1.99 -10.00 -10.87
N ASP A 58 -2.98 -9.51 -10.09
CA ASP A 58 -4.03 -8.65 -10.62
C ASP A 58 -3.49 -7.23 -10.60
N SER A 59 -3.07 -6.72 -11.74
CA SER A 59 -2.39 -5.43 -11.81
C SER A 59 -3.30 -4.28 -11.37
N LYS A 60 -4.57 -4.35 -11.71
CA LYS A 60 -5.50 -3.27 -11.40
C LYS A 60 -5.74 -3.17 -9.89
N TRP A 61 -6.02 -4.29 -9.22
CA TRP A 61 -6.27 -4.27 -7.80
C TRP A 61 -4.98 -4.07 -7.00
N THR A 62 -3.85 -4.62 -7.47
CA THR A 62 -2.56 -4.40 -6.81
C THR A 62 -2.17 -2.92 -6.87
N GLU A 63 -2.43 -2.27 -8.01
CA GLU A 63 -2.21 -0.84 -8.13
C GLU A 63 -3.03 -0.08 -7.08
N GLU A 64 -4.28 -0.47 -6.89
CA GLU A 64 -5.15 0.14 -5.88
C GLU A 64 -4.58 -0.03 -4.48
N ALA A 65 -4.11 -1.23 -4.16
CA ALA A 65 -3.52 -1.50 -2.85
C ALA A 65 -2.30 -0.63 -2.60
N ILE A 66 -1.39 -0.57 -3.58
CA ILE A 66 -0.17 0.24 -3.45
C ILE A 66 -0.54 1.72 -3.31
N TYR A 67 -1.48 2.20 -4.12
CA TYR A 67 -1.93 3.58 -4.03
C TYR A 67 -2.45 3.90 -2.63
N ASN A 68 -3.24 3.02 -2.04
CA ASN A 68 -3.80 3.25 -0.71
C ASN A 68 -2.71 3.36 0.35
N ILE A 69 -1.66 2.52 0.25
CA ILE A 69 -0.52 2.62 1.18
C ILE A 69 0.23 3.93 0.97
N LEU A 70 0.47 4.31 -0.28
CA LEU A 70 1.17 5.56 -0.58
C LEU A 70 0.38 6.79 -0.13
N ASP A 71 -0.94 6.78 -0.35
CA ASP A 71 -1.79 7.87 0.07
C ASP A 71 -1.77 8.02 1.59
N ASN A 72 -1.80 6.90 2.30
CA ASN A 72 -1.68 6.88 3.74
C ASN A 72 -0.34 7.46 4.19
N ALA A 73 0.75 7.08 3.53
CA ALA A 73 2.07 7.59 3.87
C ALA A 73 2.15 9.11 3.69
N LEU A 74 1.52 9.62 2.62
CA LEU A 74 1.48 11.08 2.41
C LEU A 74 0.76 11.81 3.54
N LYS A 75 -0.32 11.22 4.03
CA LYS A 75 -1.11 11.86 5.10
C LYS A 75 -0.32 11.99 6.39
N TYR A 76 0.55 11.03 6.68
CA TYR A 76 1.24 10.97 7.95
C TYR A 76 2.70 11.42 7.90
N THR A 77 3.17 11.88 6.75
CA THR A 77 4.53 12.39 6.61
C THR A 77 4.50 13.91 6.52
N GLU A 78 5.33 14.57 7.34
CA GLU A 78 5.37 16.02 7.36
C GLU A 78 6.09 16.58 6.14
N PRO A 79 5.82 17.86 5.77
CA PRO A 79 6.56 18.48 4.68
C PRO A 79 8.08 18.38 4.91
N GLY A 80 8.80 18.09 3.84
CA GLY A 80 10.24 17.84 3.92
C GLY A 80 10.60 16.40 4.17
N GLY A 81 9.59 15.54 4.41
CA GLY A 81 9.83 14.12 4.62
C GLY A 81 10.06 13.35 3.33
N LYS A 82 10.19 12.05 3.46
CA LYS A 82 10.54 11.18 2.35
C LYS A 82 9.72 9.90 2.38
N ILE A 83 9.44 9.37 1.20
CA ILE A 83 8.80 8.08 1.03
C ILE A 83 9.63 7.26 0.06
N HIS A 84 10.04 6.06 0.46
CA HIS A 84 10.82 5.15 -0.37
C HIS A 84 9.98 3.95 -0.77
N ILE A 85 10.01 3.61 -2.05
CA ILE A 85 9.36 2.41 -2.58
C ILE A 85 10.47 1.50 -3.10
N GLN A 86 10.54 0.28 -2.57
CA GLN A 86 11.57 -0.69 -2.94
C GLN A 86 10.94 -2.05 -3.20
N THR A 87 11.63 -2.87 -3.99
CA THR A 87 11.18 -4.23 -4.26
C THR A 87 12.31 -5.20 -3.98
N GLU A 88 11.92 -6.42 -3.59
CA GLU A 88 12.88 -7.49 -3.35
C GLU A 88 12.23 -8.82 -3.68
N ARG A 89 12.92 -9.62 -4.52
CA ARG A 89 12.46 -10.98 -4.80
C ARG A 89 12.99 -11.91 -3.71
N GLN A 90 12.09 -12.63 -3.09
CA GLN A 90 12.42 -13.65 -2.10
C GLN A 90 12.05 -15.01 -2.68
N GLU A 91 12.35 -16.08 -1.93
CA GLU A 91 12.12 -17.42 -2.43
C GLU A 91 10.65 -17.69 -2.72
N LEU A 92 9.76 -17.34 -1.80
CA LEU A 92 8.33 -17.65 -1.92
C LEU A 92 7.48 -16.44 -2.28
N PHE A 93 7.99 -15.23 -2.03
CA PHE A 93 7.20 -14.01 -2.22
C PHE A 93 8.00 -12.94 -2.91
N PHE A 94 7.29 -12.06 -3.53
CA PHE A 94 7.82 -10.81 -4.04
C PHE A 94 7.40 -9.71 -3.09
N LYS A 95 8.36 -8.97 -2.55
CA LYS A 95 8.10 -7.97 -1.51
C LYS A 95 8.16 -6.56 -2.09
N ILE A 96 7.14 -5.76 -1.81
CA ILE A 96 7.11 -4.33 -2.10
C ILE A 96 7.14 -3.61 -0.76
N SER A 97 8.18 -2.81 -0.52
CA SER A 97 8.31 -2.06 0.73
C SER A 97 8.05 -0.58 0.47
N ILE A 98 7.20 0.02 1.30
CA ILE A 98 6.87 1.44 1.23
C ILE A 98 7.17 2.03 2.60
N SER A 99 8.28 2.80 2.69
CA SER A 99 8.75 3.36 3.94
C SER A 99 8.58 4.86 3.94
N ASP A 100 8.10 5.42 5.05
CA ASP A 100 7.98 6.86 5.20
C ASP A 100 8.72 7.33 6.44
N THR A 101 8.98 8.65 6.48
CA THR A 101 9.64 9.28 7.61
C THR A 101 8.64 10.01 8.49
N GLY A 102 7.42 9.50 8.55
CA GLY A 102 6.33 10.14 9.28
C GLY A 102 6.38 9.90 10.77
N LYS A 103 5.25 10.09 11.41
CA LYS A 103 5.14 10.00 12.86
C LYS A 103 5.26 8.60 13.43
N GLY A 104 5.13 7.60 12.58
CA GLY A 104 5.13 6.21 13.03
C GLY A 104 3.81 5.80 13.65
N ILE A 105 3.73 4.54 14.04
CA ILE A 105 2.51 3.96 14.59
C ILE A 105 2.86 3.24 15.87
N ALA A 106 2.16 3.57 16.96
CA ALA A 106 2.39 2.94 18.24
C ALA A 106 2.16 1.42 18.15
N PRO A 107 2.99 0.61 18.85
CA PRO A 107 2.86 -0.85 18.74
C PRO A 107 1.46 -1.37 19.03
N GLU A 108 0.77 -0.78 20.00
CA GLU A 108 -0.57 -1.24 20.39
C GLU A 108 -1.62 -0.95 19.31
N ARG A 109 -1.30 -0.11 18.33
CA ARG A 109 -2.23 0.22 17.25
C ARG A 109 -1.92 -0.51 15.95
N GLN A 110 -0.75 -1.15 15.85
CA GLN A 110 -0.31 -1.70 14.57
C GLN A 110 -1.20 -2.83 14.08
N ALA A 111 -1.81 -3.60 14.98
CA ALA A 111 -2.76 -4.63 14.58
C ALA A 111 -4.10 -4.04 14.17
N GLU A 112 -4.46 -2.89 14.73
CA GLU A 112 -5.77 -2.29 14.52
C GLU A 112 -5.88 -1.47 13.24
N ILE A 113 -4.77 -0.96 12.71
CA ILE A 113 -4.81 -0.03 11.57
C ILE A 113 -5.38 -0.67 10.31
N PHE A 114 -5.41 -2.00 10.24
CA PHE A 114 -5.97 -2.71 9.10
C PHE A 114 -7.45 -3.04 9.29
N THR A 115 -8.04 -2.65 10.43
CA THR A 115 -9.46 -2.91 10.62
C THR A 115 -10.30 -1.91 9.84
N ARG A 116 -11.48 -2.35 9.43
CA ARG A 116 -12.38 -1.52 8.64
C ARG A 116 -12.79 -0.27 9.43
N PHE A 117 -12.69 0.89 8.77
CA PHE A 117 -13.05 2.19 9.33
C PHE A 117 -12.12 2.69 10.44
N TYR A 118 -10.99 2.03 10.67
CA TYR A 118 -10.03 2.53 11.65
C TYR A 118 -9.41 3.84 11.18
N ARG A 119 -9.28 4.80 12.07
CA ARG A 119 -8.57 6.05 11.83
C ARG A 119 -7.78 6.42 13.07
N GLU A 120 -6.55 6.93 12.86
CA GLU A 120 -5.74 7.43 13.97
C GLU A 120 -6.47 8.60 14.63
N PRO A 121 -6.53 8.65 15.98
CA PRO A 121 -7.25 9.76 16.65
C PRO A 121 -6.76 11.14 16.25
N GLU A 122 -5.46 11.27 15.97
CA GLU A 122 -4.85 12.57 15.65
C GLU A 122 -5.28 13.10 14.29
N VAL A 123 -5.91 12.31 13.46
CA VAL A 123 -6.24 12.70 12.10
C VAL A 123 -7.71 12.47 11.75
N HIS A 124 -8.56 12.43 12.77
CA HIS A 124 -10.00 12.22 12.53
C HIS A 124 -10.64 13.32 11.69
N ASP A 125 -10.05 14.51 11.69
CA ASP A 125 -10.54 15.63 10.91
C ASP A 125 -10.07 15.62 9.46
N LYS A 126 -9.18 14.70 9.11
CA LYS A 126 -8.68 14.60 7.74
C LYS A 126 -9.64 13.81 6.87
N PRO A 127 -9.66 14.08 5.55
CA PRO A 127 -10.57 13.33 4.65
C PRO A 127 -10.30 11.84 4.67
N GLY A 128 -11.33 11.06 4.42
CA GLY A 128 -11.24 9.62 4.32
C GLY A 128 -12.16 8.93 5.29
N VAL A 129 -12.47 7.69 5.02
CA VAL A 129 -13.40 6.91 5.83
C VAL A 129 -12.74 5.73 6.54
N GLY A 130 -11.41 5.65 6.49
CA GLY A 130 -10.67 4.63 7.24
C GLY A 130 -10.75 3.24 6.66
N ILE A 131 -10.91 3.09 5.35
CA ILE A 131 -10.94 1.76 4.75
C ILE A 131 -9.78 1.48 3.79
N GLY A 132 -8.90 2.46 3.55
CA GLY A 132 -7.81 2.30 2.60
C GLY A 132 -6.86 1.17 2.94
N LEU A 133 -6.43 1.10 4.19
CA LEU A 133 -5.53 0.04 4.64
C LEU A 133 -6.24 -1.31 4.68
N TYR A 134 -7.49 -1.33 5.11
CA TYR A 134 -8.28 -2.54 5.12
C TYR A 134 -8.46 -3.08 3.69
N LEU A 135 -8.75 -2.19 2.74
CA LEU A 135 -8.89 -2.56 1.34
C LEU A 135 -7.58 -3.13 0.79
N ALA A 136 -6.46 -2.46 1.09
CA ALA A 136 -5.15 -2.94 0.64
C ALA A 136 -4.88 -4.35 1.16
N ARG A 137 -5.15 -4.60 2.44
CA ARG A 137 -4.95 -5.91 3.03
C ARG A 137 -5.84 -6.96 2.38
N THR A 138 -7.11 -6.62 2.14
CA THR A 138 -8.04 -7.54 1.50
C THR A 138 -7.56 -7.91 0.10
N ILE A 139 -7.09 -6.94 -0.66
CA ILE A 139 -6.59 -7.19 -2.02
C ILE A 139 -5.40 -8.16 -2.00
N MET A 140 -4.47 -7.94 -1.07
CA MET A 140 -3.30 -8.82 -1.00
C MET A 140 -3.70 -10.23 -0.57
N GLU A 141 -4.60 -10.35 0.40
CA GLU A 141 -5.03 -11.66 0.89
C GLU A 141 -5.82 -12.44 -0.17
N LEU A 142 -6.61 -11.74 -0.98
CA LEU A 142 -7.32 -12.41 -2.09
C LEU A 142 -6.36 -12.95 -3.14
N GLN A 143 -5.15 -12.41 -3.22
CA GLN A 143 -4.13 -12.91 -4.13
C GLN A 143 -3.19 -13.92 -3.47
N LYS A 144 -3.53 -14.39 -2.26
CA LYS A 144 -2.74 -15.34 -1.49
C LYS A 144 -1.43 -14.75 -0.98
N GLY A 145 -1.36 -13.44 -0.95
CA GLY A 145 -0.26 -12.70 -0.34
C GLY A 145 -0.66 -12.18 1.02
N TYR A 146 0.09 -11.22 1.50
CA TYR A 146 -0.24 -10.58 2.78
C TYR A 146 0.44 -9.22 2.87
N ILE A 147 0.11 -8.48 3.93
CA ILE A 147 0.66 -7.17 4.19
C ILE A 147 1.06 -7.11 5.66
N GLU A 148 2.17 -6.44 5.95
CA GLU A 148 2.58 -6.23 7.32
C GLU A 148 3.11 -4.80 7.48
N VAL A 149 3.20 -4.36 8.73
CA VAL A 149 3.73 -3.04 9.06
C VAL A 149 4.80 -3.18 10.12
N GLN A 150 5.86 -2.39 9.99
CA GLN A 150 6.90 -2.26 11.00
C GLN A 150 7.10 -0.79 11.24
N SER A 151 6.99 -0.34 12.49
CA SER A 151 7.00 1.07 12.79
C SER A 151 7.41 1.33 14.23
N GLU A 152 8.02 2.50 14.43
CA GLU A 152 8.29 3.06 15.75
C GLU A 152 7.82 4.49 15.78
N VAL A 153 7.19 4.89 16.90
CA VAL A 153 6.75 6.26 17.07
C VAL A 153 7.95 7.21 16.89
N GLY A 154 7.78 8.21 16.04
CA GLY A 154 8.82 9.19 15.77
C GLY A 154 9.83 8.78 14.71
N LYS A 155 9.75 7.56 14.19
CA LYS A 155 10.72 7.05 13.21
C LYS A 155 10.09 6.60 11.91
N GLY A 156 8.79 6.88 11.73
CA GLY A 156 8.10 6.50 10.51
C GLY A 156 7.59 5.07 10.51
N ALA A 157 7.08 4.67 9.36
CA ALA A 157 6.49 3.35 9.19
C ALA A 157 6.97 2.73 7.89
N CYS A 158 7.03 1.41 7.87
CA CYS A 158 7.33 0.64 6.68
C CYS A 158 6.23 -0.38 6.48
N PHE A 159 5.53 -0.27 5.36
CA PHE A 159 4.52 -1.25 4.98
C PHE A 159 5.13 -2.17 3.93
N ARG A 160 4.90 -3.48 4.09
CA ARG A 160 5.41 -4.47 3.15
C ARG A 160 4.26 -5.28 2.60
N LEU A 161 4.17 -5.31 1.27
CA LEU A 161 3.16 -6.07 0.55
C LEU A 161 3.84 -7.26 -0.10
N TYR A 162 3.27 -8.45 0.08
CA TYR A 162 3.87 -9.69 -0.42
C TYR A 162 2.95 -10.35 -1.42
N LEU A 163 3.50 -10.66 -2.60
CA LEU A 163 2.80 -11.41 -3.64
C LEU A 163 3.52 -12.74 -3.84
N PRO A 164 2.78 -13.84 -3.96
CA PRO A 164 3.45 -15.15 -4.19
C PRO A 164 4.19 -15.16 -5.52
N VAL A 165 5.39 -15.74 -5.53
CA VAL A 165 6.12 -15.94 -6.79
C VAL A 165 5.75 -17.27 -7.43
N ILE A 166 5.12 -18.17 -6.67
CA ILE A 166 4.72 -19.48 -7.18
C ILE A 166 3.40 -19.32 -7.92
N LYS A 167 3.35 -19.84 -9.13
CA LYS A 167 2.11 -19.82 -9.91
C LYS A 167 1.12 -20.80 -9.32
N SER A 168 -0.11 -20.37 -9.21
CA SER A 168 -1.17 -21.21 -8.67
C SER A 168 -2.40 -21.10 -9.54
#